data_567f30c0c64d76d30e8fe6626cf4e573
#
_entry.id   567f30c0c64d76d30e8fe6626cf4e573
#
_cell.length_a   1.000
_cell.length_b   1.000
_cell.length_c   1.000
_cell.angle_alpha   90.00
_cell.angle_beta   90.00
_cell.angle_gamma   90.00
#
_symmetry.space_group_name_H-M   'P 1'
#
loop_
_entity.id
_entity.type
_entity.pdbx_description
1 polymer ?
#
loop_
_entity_poly.entity_id
_entity_poly.type
_entity_poly.pdbx_seq_one_letter_code
_entity_poly.pdbx_strand_id
1 'polypeptide(L)'
;MPFFQAPAETRGPLLNCIRALCNADIEVGFSIGKDVSLPETYVRSAQNPLKNLEGNPPSQRPILAFFAGNMHGYVRPVLLDYWGNKDPDMKIFGPMPHVKGNTNYIQHMKSSKFCICPRGHEVNSPRIVEAIFLECVPVIISDNFVPPFFEVLDWESFAVIVLEKDIPNLKNILVSISEEKYIEMHKRVKKVQQHFLWHSKPEKYDLFHMTLHSVWYNRIFRIRPA
;
A
#
# COMPACT_ATOMS: atom_id res chain seq x y z
N MET A 1 14.04 -4.32 15.11
CA MET A 1 13.75 -3.33 16.16
C MET A 1 12.34 -3.61 16.63
N PRO A 2 12.07 -3.75 17.94
CA PRO A 2 10.70 -3.91 18.40
C PRO A 2 9.98 -2.58 18.21
N PHE A 3 8.92 -2.59 17.41
CA PHE A 3 8.05 -1.44 17.26
C PHE A 3 7.32 -1.19 18.56
N PHE A 4 7.50 -0.01 19.11
CA PHE A 4 6.82 0.44 20.30
C PHE A 4 5.32 0.59 20.02
N GLN A 5 4.53 -0.40 20.37
CA GLN A 5 3.14 -0.14 20.74
C GLN A 5 3.19 0.64 22.05
N ALA A 6 2.82 1.91 22.01
CA ALA A 6 2.71 2.67 23.25
C ALA A 6 1.70 1.96 24.18
N PRO A 7 2.09 1.68 25.45
CA PRO A 7 1.19 1.03 26.41
C PRO A 7 -0.11 1.79 26.55
N ALA A 8 -1.20 1.09 26.84
CA ALA A 8 -2.54 1.67 27.04
C ALA A 8 -2.58 2.79 28.09
N GLU A 9 -1.60 2.84 28.99
CA GLU A 9 -1.46 3.84 30.06
C GLU A 9 -0.99 5.23 29.59
N THR A 10 -0.44 5.38 28.38
CA THR A 10 -0.05 6.68 27.81
C THR A 10 -1.20 7.42 27.10
N ARG A 11 -2.45 6.95 27.24
CA ARG A 11 -3.60 7.50 26.53
C ARG A 11 -4.06 8.90 27.01
N GLY A 12 -3.72 9.31 28.23
CA GLY A 12 -4.22 10.57 28.82
C GLY A 12 -3.90 11.83 27.99
N PRO A 13 -2.62 12.18 27.77
CA PRO A 13 -2.25 13.42 27.04
C PRO A 13 -2.53 13.35 25.53
N LEU A 14 -2.52 12.13 24.96
CA LEU A 14 -2.71 11.92 23.50
C LEU A 14 -4.16 11.83 23.06
N LEU A 15 -5.11 11.79 23.99
CA LEU A 15 -6.54 11.71 23.66
C LEU A 15 -7.03 12.88 22.80
N ASN A 16 -6.44 14.06 22.98
CA ASN A 16 -6.80 15.28 22.25
C ASN A 16 -5.91 15.58 21.04
N CYS A 17 -4.86 14.76 20.80
CA CYS A 17 -3.96 14.94 19.67
C CYS A 17 -4.50 14.25 18.41
N ILE A 18 -4.17 14.79 17.24
CA ILE A 18 -4.23 14.08 15.96
C ILE A 18 -2.97 13.21 15.89
N ARG A 19 -3.14 11.90 15.78
CA ARG A 19 -2.02 11.00 15.55
C ARG A 19 -1.83 10.79 14.06
N ALA A 20 -0.59 10.80 13.60
CA ALA A 20 -0.22 10.47 12.23
C ALA A 20 0.50 9.11 12.25
N LEU A 21 -0.13 8.09 11.70
CA LEU A 21 0.26 6.68 11.86
C LEU A 21 0.42 5.99 10.50
N CYS A 22 1.53 5.27 10.31
CA CYS A 22 1.68 4.38 9.17
C CYS A 22 0.86 3.09 9.34
N ASN A 23 0.75 2.58 10.57
CA ASN A 23 -0.09 1.44 10.90
C ASN A 23 -1.49 1.91 11.34
N ALA A 24 -2.31 2.28 10.36
CA ALA A 24 -3.66 2.80 10.57
C ALA A 24 -4.67 1.64 10.68
N ASP A 25 -4.69 0.98 11.84
CA ASP A 25 -5.54 -0.17 12.15
C ASP A 25 -6.70 0.23 13.08
N ILE A 26 -7.92 0.05 12.60
CA ILE A 26 -9.14 0.40 13.34
C ILE A 26 -9.26 -0.45 14.62
N GLU A 27 -8.90 -1.75 14.57
CA GLU A 27 -8.97 -2.64 15.73
C GLU A 27 -8.03 -2.25 16.87
N VAL A 28 -6.86 -1.68 16.54
CA VAL A 28 -5.90 -1.22 17.54
C VAL A 28 -6.03 0.27 17.86
N GLY A 29 -7.15 0.88 17.48
CA GLY A 29 -7.58 2.19 17.95
C GLY A 29 -7.23 3.35 17.02
N PHE A 30 -7.00 3.11 15.73
CA PHE A 30 -7.04 4.20 14.74
C PHE A 30 -8.45 4.77 14.67
N SER A 31 -8.59 6.07 14.70
CA SER A 31 -9.87 6.76 14.71
C SER A 31 -10.06 7.58 13.45
N ILE A 32 -10.95 7.11 12.56
CA ILE A 32 -11.33 7.84 11.33
C ILE A 32 -11.91 9.21 11.70
N GLY A 33 -11.53 10.25 10.94
CA GLY A 33 -11.93 11.63 11.22
C GLY A 33 -11.17 12.30 12.38
N LYS A 34 -10.24 11.55 12.99
CA LYS A 34 -9.31 12.03 14.02
C LYS A 34 -7.86 11.86 13.61
N ASP A 35 -7.47 10.63 13.40
CA ASP A 35 -6.09 10.26 13.13
C ASP A 35 -5.82 10.32 11.62
N VAL A 36 -4.57 10.49 11.25
CA VAL A 36 -4.10 10.57 9.86
C VAL A 36 -3.37 9.29 9.52
N SER A 37 -3.78 8.65 8.43
CA SER A 37 -3.06 7.51 7.86
C SER A 37 -1.96 7.97 6.93
N LEU A 38 -0.73 7.52 7.19
CA LEU A 38 0.46 7.83 6.40
C LEU A 38 0.96 6.60 5.66
N PRO A 39 1.59 6.76 4.49
CA PRO A 39 2.23 5.66 3.80
C PRO A 39 3.50 5.22 4.51
N GLU A 40 3.73 3.90 4.55
CA GLU A 40 5.03 3.35 4.90
C GLU A 40 5.94 3.41 3.67
N THR A 41 6.74 4.45 3.61
CA THR A 41 7.67 4.67 2.51
C THR A 41 9.07 5.00 3.03
N TYR A 42 10.07 4.74 2.21
CA TYR A 42 11.42 5.20 2.47
C TYR A 42 11.88 6.15 1.38
N VAL A 43 12.64 7.14 1.79
CA VAL A 43 13.22 8.11 0.88
C VAL A 43 14.37 7.45 0.13
N ARG A 44 14.15 7.12 -1.15
CA ARG A 44 15.19 6.53 -2.01
C ARG A 44 16.29 7.52 -2.33
N SER A 45 15.88 8.72 -2.73
CA SER A 45 16.76 9.84 -2.99
C SER A 45 15.94 11.12 -2.91
N ALA A 46 16.19 11.94 -1.89
CA ALA A 46 15.51 13.23 -1.77
C ALA A 46 15.89 14.21 -2.88
N GLN A 47 17.08 14.07 -3.46
CA GLN A 47 17.57 14.89 -4.57
C GLN A 47 17.01 14.47 -5.93
N ASN A 48 16.69 13.18 -6.08
CA ASN A 48 16.09 12.66 -7.30
C ASN A 48 14.99 11.62 -6.95
N PRO A 49 13.84 12.06 -6.44
CA PRO A 49 12.76 11.18 -6.01
C PRO A 49 12.13 10.40 -7.16
N LEU A 50 12.25 10.89 -8.40
CA LEU A 50 11.73 10.22 -9.60
C LEU A 50 12.63 9.08 -10.11
N LYS A 51 13.81 8.89 -9.52
CA LYS A 51 14.74 7.83 -9.94
C LYS A 51 14.11 6.44 -9.73
N ASN A 52 14.07 5.65 -10.80
CA ASN A 52 13.55 4.27 -10.82
C ASN A 52 12.04 4.14 -10.54
N LEU A 53 11.25 5.16 -10.87
CA LEU A 53 9.78 5.14 -10.77
C LEU A 53 9.11 4.60 -12.04
N GLU A 54 9.64 3.73 -12.80
CA GLU A 54 9.02 3.28 -14.04
C GLU A 54 8.66 1.80 -13.96
N GLY A 55 7.46 1.48 -14.37
CA GLY A 55 6.97 0.13 -14.66
C GLY A 55 6.90 -0.14 -16.17
N ASN A 56 6.62 -1.38 -16.55
CA ASN A 56 6.32 -1.71 -17.93
C ASN A 56 4.90 -1.19 -18.30
N PRO A 57 4.66 -0.85 -19.57
CA PRO A 57 3.31 -0.52 -20.03
C PRO A 57 2.38 -1.74 -19.89
N PRO A 58 1.05 -1.55 -19.83
CA PRO A 58 0.08 -2.64 -19.67
C PRO A 58 0.28 -3.84 -20.61
N SER A 59 0.60 -3.57 -21.89
CA SER A 59 0.84 -4.60 -22.91
C SER A 59 2.07 -5.49 -22.66
N GLN A 60 2.98 -5.10 -21.76
CA GLN A 60 4.19 -5.83 -21.40
C GLN A 60 4.12 -6.43 -19.99
N ARG A 61 2.90 -6.62 -19.46
CA ARG A 61 2.65 -7.21 -18.14
C ARG A 61 1.94 -8.56 -18.27
N PRO A 62 2.69 -9.63 -18.64
CA PRO A 62 2.10 -10.95 -18.87
C PRO A 62 1.68 -11.67 -17.59
N ILE A 63 2.19 -11.26 -16.42
CA ILE A 63 1.90 -11.89 -15.14
C ILE A 63 0.62 -11.25 -14.57
N LEU A 64 -0.37 -12.09 -14.22
CA LEU A 64 -1.62 -11.60 -13.62
C LEU A 64 -1.33 -10.96 -12.26
N ALA A 65 -0.69 -11.69 -11.36
CA ALA A 65 -0.42 -11.19 -10.01
C ALA A 65 0.93 -11.67 -9.46
N PHE A 66 1.55 -10.83 -8.63
CA PHE A 66 2.83 -11.12 -8.00
C PHE A 66 2.82 -10.84 -6.52
N PHE A 67 3.43 -11.73 -5.76
CA PHE A 67 3.84 -11.53 -4.38
C PHE A 67 5.15 -12.26 -4.09
N ALA A 68 6.04 -11.63 -3.34
CA ALA A 68 7.16 -12.30 -2.68
C ALA A 68 7.49 -11.61 -1.36
N GLY A 69 7.83 -12.37 -0.34
CA GLY A 69 8.24 -11.82 0.95
C GLY A 69 8.25 -12.80 2.11
N ASN A 70 8.71 -12.32 3.25
CA ASN A 70 8.74 -13.09 4.50
C ASN A 70 7.32 -13.34 5.04
N MET A 71 7.16 -14.45 5.75
CA MET A 71 5.90 -14.93 6.31
C MET A 71 5.56 -14.23 7.64
N HIS A 72 5.52 -12.90 7.62
CA HIS A 72 5.09 -12.10 8.76
C HIS A 72 3.57 -12.11 8.90
N GLY A 73 3.08 -12.23 10.14
CA GLY A 73 1.66 -12.30 10.44
C GLY A 73 1.03 -13.62 9.97
N TYR A 74 -0.30 -13.66 9.96
CA TYR A 74 -1.08 -14.87 9.61
C TYR A 74 -1.60 -14.88 8.18
N VAL A 75 -1.74 -13.73 7.52
CA VAL A 75 -2.31 -13.62 6.17
C VAL A 75 -1.38 -14.18 5.10
N ARG A 76 -0.07 -13.90 5.20
CA ARG A 76 0.91 -14.34 4.19
C ARG A 76 1.08 -15.85 4.13
N PRO A 77 1.14 -16.60 5.24
CA PRO A 77 1.08 -18.07 5.20
C PRO A 77 -0.18 -18.60 4.50
N VAL A 78 -1.35 -18.03 4.79
CA VAL A 78 -2.61 -18.41 4.13
C VAL A 78 -2.54 -18.14 2.62
N LEU A 79 -2.03 -16.97 2.21
CA LEU A 79 -1.86 -16.65 0.80
C LEU A 79 -0.93 -17.66 0.09
N LEU A 80 0.18 -18.06 0.72
CA LEU A 80 1.09 -19.07 0.17
C LEU A 80 0.46 -20.45 0.14
N ASP A 81 -0.31 -20.82 1.16
CA ASP A 81 -0.98 -22.12 1.19
C ASP A 81 -1.97 -22.27 0.03
N TYR A 82 -2.72 -21.24 -0.29
CA TYR A 82 -3.65 -21.26 -1.42
C TYR A 82 -2.96 -21.14 -2.79
N TRP A 83 -1.99 -20.24 -2.94
CA TRP A 83 -1.48 -19.79 -4.25
C TRP A 83 0.01 -19.96 -4.47
N GLY A 84 0.79 -20.35 -3.45
CA GLY A 84 2.25 -20.48 -3.56
C GLY A 84 2.66 -21.49 -4.62
N ASN A 85 3.22 -21.03 -5.74
CA ASN A 85 3.66 -21.83 -6.90
C ASN A 85 2.60 -22.76 -7.49
N LYS A 86 1.31 -22.49 -7.29
CA LYS A 86 0.20 -23.36 -7.72
C LYS A 86 -0.46 -22.92 -9.02
N ASP A 87 -0.24 -21.69 -9.44
CA ASP A 87 -0.88 -21.13 -10.63
C ASP A 87 0.17 -20.50 -11.58
N PRO A 88 0.12 -20.79 -12.88
CA PRO A 88 1.11 -20.28 -13.84
C PRO A 88 1.02 -18.78 -14.07
N ASP A 89 -0.18 -18.19 -13.93
CA ASP A 89 -0.42 -16.77 -14.17
C ASP A 89 -0.13 -15.92 -12.93
N MET A 90 -0.09 -16.56 -11.74
CA MET A 90 0.15 -15.90 -10.45
C MET A 90 1.51 -16.31 -9.88
N LYS A 91 2.42 -15.36 -9.79
CA LYS A 91 3.77 -15.58 -9.24
C LYS A 91 3.79 -15.25 -7.75
N ILE A 92 3.35 -16.19 -6.93
CA ILE A 92 3.26 -16.07 -5.48
C ILE A 92 4.35 -16.88 -4.81
N PHE A 93 5.28 -16.21 -4.14
CA PHE A 93 6.47 -16.81 -3.56
C PHE A 93 6.62 -16.47 -2.07
N GLY A 94 7.33 -17.33 -1.34
CA GLY A 94 7.92 -17.00 -0.05
C GLY A 94 9.09 -16.01 -0.18
N PRO A 95 10.01 -15.98 0.80
CA PRO A 95 11.18 -15.13 0.72
C PRO A 95 12.00 -15.44 -0.53
N MET A 96 12.28 -14.43 -1.33
CA MET A 96 13.21 -14.55 -2.45
C MET A 96 14.65 -14.36 -1.96
N PRO A 97 15.63 -15.10 -2.47
CA PRO A 97 17.02 -14.93 -2.10
C PRO A 97 17.51 -13.50 -2.37
N HIS A 98 18.11 -12.87 -1.38
CA HIS A 98 18.82 -11.61 -1.55
C HIS A 98 20.19 -11.86 -2.17
N VAL A 99 20.23 -12.07 -3.48
CA VAL A 99 21.49 -12.12 -4.23
C VAL A 99 21.81 -10.70 -4.71
N LYS A 100 23.01 -10.20 -4.39
CA LYS A 100 23.46 -8.87 -4.83
C LYS A 100 23.38 -8.80 -6.36
N GLY A 101 22.60 -7.85 -6.90
CA GLY A 101 22.32 -7.74 -8.32
C GLY A 101 21.08 -8.52 -8.80
N ASN A 102 20.39 -9.26 -7.92
CA ASN A 102 19.14 -9.94 -8.26
C ASN A 102 18.00 -8.92 -8.39
N THR A 103 17.67 -8.56 -9.62
CA THR A 103 16.56 -7.65 -9.94
C THR A 103 15.22 -8.37 -10.07
N ASN A 104 15.16 -9.69 -9.83
CA ASN A 104 13.98 -10.51 -10.11
C ASN A 104 12.72 -10.00 -9.41
N TYR A 105 12.81 -9.58 -8.14
CA TYR A 105 11.67 -9.01 -7.42
C TYR A 105 11.09 -7.79 -8.15
N ILE A 106 11.94 -6.81 -8.49
CA ILE A 106 11.52 -5.58 -9.20
C ILE A 106 11.02 -5.92 -10.60
N GLN A 107 11.67 -6.87 -11.30
CA GLN A 107 11.23 -7.30 -12.64
C GLN A 107 9.85 -7.98 -12.60
N HIS A 108 9.59 -8.82 -11.60
CA HIS A 108 8.26 -9.40 -11.41
C HIS A 108 7.21 -8.32 -11.16
N MET A 109 7.47 -7.33 -10.28
CA MET A 109 6.54 -6.23 -10.06
C MET A 109 6.28 -5.42 -11.32
N LYS A 110 7.34 -5.13 -12.11
CA LYS A 110 7.22 -4.40 -13.38
C LYS A 110 6.45 -5.18 -14.46
N SER A 111 6.49 -6.51 -14.41
CA SER A 111 5.86 -7.39 -15.39
C SER A 111 4.50 -7.94 -14.95
N SER A 112 4.01 -7.55 -13.78
CA SER A 112 2.72 -7.99 -13.25
C SER A 112 1.65 -6.92 -13.40
N LYS A 113 0.42 -7.33 -13.71
CA LYS A 113 -0.74 -6.45 -13.72
C LYS A 113 -1.08 -5.99 -12.31
N PHE A 114 -1.10 -6.94 -11.37
CA PHE A 114 -1.47 -6.75 -9.97
C PHE A 114 -0.33 -7.14 -9.04
N CYS A 115 -0.08 -6.30 -8.02
CA CYS A 115 0.91 -6.58 -6.98
C CYS A 115 0.20 -6.81 -5.65
N ILE A 116 0.30 -8.04 -5.11
CA ILE A 116 -0.39 -8.42 -3.88
C ILE A 116 0.34 -7.81 -2.69
N CYS A 117 -0.40 -7.06 -1.87
CA CYS A 117 0.05 -6.34 -0.70
C CYS A 117 -0.65 -6.87 0.56
N PRO A 118 -0.33 -8.09 1.00
CA PRO A 118 -0.95 -8.68 2.18
C PRO A 118 -0.33 -8.08 3.43
N ARG A 119 -1.19 -7.85 4.45
CA ARG A 119 -0.69 -7.45 5.76
C ARG A 119 0.38 -8.42 6.29
N GLY A 120 1.23 -7.89 7.14
CA GLY A 120 2.17 -8.68 7.92
C GLY A 120 1.75 -8.70 9.39
N HIS A 121 2.66 -8.32 10.28
CA HIS A 121 2.33 -8.04 11.68
C HIS A 121 1.45 -6.80 11.79
N GLU A 122 1.70 -5.82 10.94
CA GLU A 122 0.92 -4.60 10.81
C GLU A 122 -0.04 -4.67 9.62
N VAL A 123 -1.13 -3.90 9.68
CA VAL A 123 -2.11 -3.82 8.59
C VAL A 123 -1.55 -3.15 7.35
N ASN A 124 -0.60 -2.23 7.52
CA ASN A 124 0.10 -1.61 6.40
C ASN A 124 1.19 -2.53 5.83
N SER A 125 1.48 -2.35 4.56
CA SER A 125 2.59 -3.03 3.88
C SER A 125 3.34 -2.05 2.99
N PRO A 126 4.68 -1.95 3.10
CA PRO A 126 5.49 -1.09 2.24
C PRO A 126 5.36 -1.45 0.75
N ARG A 127 4.89 -2.68 0.44
CA ARG A 127 4.59 -3.10 -0.94
C ARG A 127 3.54 -2.25 -1.63
N ILE A 128 2.64 -1.61 -0.88
CA ILE A 128 1.63 -0.72 -1.44
C ILE A 128 2.32 0.44 -2.18
N VAL A 129 3.28 1.09 -1.52
CA VAL A 129 4.04 2.20 -2.12
C VAL A 129 5.00 1.69 -3.20
N GLU A 130 5.64 0.53 -3.01
CA GLU A 130 6.48 -0.09 -4.04
C GLU A 130 5.67 -0.42 -5.30
N ALA A 131 4.46 -0.95 -5.17
CA ALA A 131 3.56 -1.23 -6.28
C ALA A 131 3.20 0.05 -7.05
N ILE A 132 2.82 1.12 -6.32
CA ILE A 132 2.54 2.43 -6.93
C ILE A 132 3.76 2.94 -7.69
N PHE A 133 4.97 2.86 -7.12
CA PHE A 133 6.20 3.34 -7.76
C PHE A 133 6.59 2.55 -9.01
N LEU A 134 6.22 1.27 -9.08
CA LEU A 134 6.51 0.40 -10.23
C LEU A 134 5.30 0.26 -11.17
N GLU A 135 4.32 1.13 -11.05
CA GLU A 135 3.11 1.17 -11.88
C GLU A 135 2.35 -0.17 -11.89
N CYS A 136 2.44 -0.94 -10.81
CA CYS A 136 1.69 -2.18 -10.61
C CYS A 136 0.44 -1.88 -9.79
N VAL A 137 -0.73 -2.32 -10.22
CA VAL A 137 -1.99 -2.06 -9.48
C VAL A 137 -1.94 -2.78 -8.13
N PRO A 138 -1.98 -2.06 -6.99
CA PRO A 138 -1.92 -2.70 -5.67
C PRO A 138 -3.17 -3.51 -5.40
N VAL A 139 -3.00 -4.73 -4.85
CA VAL A 139 -4.08 -5.54 -4.29
C VAL A 139 -3.86 -5.61 -2.79
N ILE A 140 -4.65 -4.89 -2.04
CA ILE A 140 -4.53 -4.79 -0.59
C ILE A 140 -5.36 -5.89 0.06
N ILE A 141 -4.68 -6.78 0.80
CA ILE A 141 -5.31 -7.84 1.58
C ILE A 141 -5.01 -7.56 3.05
N SER A 142 -5.86 -6.77 3.66
CA SER A 142 -5.68 -6.31 5.04
C SER A 142 -7.00 -5.76 5.57
N ASP A 143 -7.71 -6.56 6.35
CA ASP A 143 -8.91 -6.10 7.03
C ASP A 143 -8.54 -5.01 8.05
N ASN A 144 -9.48 -4.08 8.30
CA ASN A 144 -9.32 -2.96 9.24
C ASN A 144 -8.22 -1.93 8.89
N PHE A 145 -7.58 -2.05 7.74
CA PHE A 145 -6.59 -1.06 7.29
C PHE A 145 -7.26 0.18 6.70
N VAL A 146 -6.85 1.34 7.17
CA VAL A 146 -7.23 2.63 6.57
C VAL A 146 -6.09 3.11 5.69
N PRO A 147 -6.27 3.12 4.36
CA PRO A 147 -5.20 3.50 3.44
C PRO A 147 -4.77 4.96 3.60
N PRO A 148 -3.52 5.32 3.26
CA PRO A 148 -3.03 6.69 3.35
C PRO A 148 -3.87 7.67 2.52
N PHE A 149 -4.14 8.85 3.08
CA PHE A 149 -4.86 9.92 2.38
C PHE A 149 -6.24 9.51 1.86
N PHE A 150 -6.89 8.54 2.52
CA PHE A 150 -8.20 8.01 2.11
C PHE A 150 -9.29 9.08 2.03
N GLU A 151 -9.13 10.20 2.74
CA GLU A 151 -10.05 11.33 2.73
C GLU A 151 -10.03 12.12 1.41
N VAL A 152 -8.99 11.96 0.59
CA VAL A 152 -8.83 12.66 -0.70
C VAL A 152 -8.53 11.75 -1.88
N LEU A 153 -7.99 10.55 -1.63
CA LEU A 153 -7.69 9.58 -2.67
C LEU A 153 -8.79 8.50 -2.74
N ASP A 154 -9.41 8.37 -3.90
CA ASP A 154 -10.32 7.27 -4.21
C ASP A 154 -9.50 6.00 -4.51
N TRP A 155 -9.17 5.24 -3.47
CA TRP A 155 -8.33 4.03 -3.56
C TRP A 155 -8.92 2.97 -4.48
N GLU A 156 -10.23 2.78 -4.52
CA GLU A 156 -10.87 1.77 -5.38
C GLU A 156 -10.71 2.09 -6.86
N SER A 157 -10.38 3.34 -7.19
CA SER A 157 -10.12 3.75 -8.56
C SER A 157 -8.76 3.29 -9.11
N PHE A 158 -7.79 2.94 -8.24
CA PHE A 158 -6.44 2.54 -8.65
C PHE A 158 -5.86 1.35 -7.85
N ALA A 159 -6.60 0.79 -6.91
CA ALA A 159 -6.23 -0.38 -6.13
C ALA A 159 -7.40 -1.36 -6.04
N VAL A 160 -7.12 -2.62 -5.74
CA VAL A 160 -8.14 -3.65 -5.47
C VAL A 160 -8.09 -3.95 -3.98
N ILE A 161 -9.22 -3.82 -3.30
CA ILE A 161 -9.34 -4.19 -1.88
C ILE A 161 -9.95 -5.58 -1.82
N VAL A 162 -9.27 -6.50 -1.16
CA VAL A 162 -9.70 -7.90 -1.00
C VAL A 162 -9.75 -8.23 0.48
N LEU A 163 -10.88 -8.76 0.95
CA LEU A 163 -10.98 -9.22 2.34
C LEU A 163 -10.09 -10.46 2.55
N GLU A 164 -9.53 -10.59 3.74
CA GLU A 164 -8.65 -11.72 4.09
C GLU A 164 -9.33 -13.08 3.88
N LYS A 165 -10.63 -13.17 4.16
CA LYS A 165 -11.45 -14.38 3.93
C LYS A 165 -11.59 -14.76 2.43
N ASP A 166 -11.38 -13.81 1.53
CA ASP A 166 -11.58 -14.00 0.08
C ASP A 166 -10.28 -14.40 -0.64
N ILE A 167 -9.18 -14.63 0.10
CA ILE A 167 -7.91 -15.16 -0.46
C ILE A 167 -8.13 -16.41 -1.32
N PRO A 168 -8.97 -17.39 -0.95
CA PRO A 168 -9.23 -18.54 -1.82
C PRO A 168 -9.81 -18.19 -3.19
N ASN A 169 -10.52 -17.07 -3.29
CA ASN A 169 -11.17 -16.60 -4.52
C ASN A 169 -10.37 -15.52 -5.26
N LEU A 170 -9.14 -15.23 -4.83
CA LEU A 170 -8.33 -14.11 -5.31
C LEU A 170 -8.19 -14.07 -6.85
N LYS A 171 -7.90 -15.20 -7.50
CA LYS A 171 -7.75 -15.25 -8.96
C LYS A 171 -9.03 -14.83 -9.67
N ASN A 172 -10.19 -15.33 -9.23
CA ASN A 172 -11.47 -14.99 -9.85
C ASN A 172 -11.78 -13.48 -9.69
N ILE A 173 -11.46 -12.90 -8.53
CA ILE A 173 -11.61 -11.46 -8.31
C ILE A 173 -10.75 -10.68 -9.31
N LEU A 174 -9.49 -11.05 -9.49
CA LEU A 174 -8.58 -10.33 -10.39
C LEU A 174 -8.94 -10.51 -11.87
N VAL A 175 -9.35 -11.71 -12.28
CA VAL A 175 -9.77 -12.00 -13.67
C VAL A 175 -11.11 -11.35 -14.01
N SER A 176 -11.98 -11.08 -13.02
CA SER A 176 -13.24 -10.38 -13.26
C SER A 176 -13.06 -8.89 -13.61
N ILE A 177 -11.87 -8.33 -13.39
CA ILE A 177 -11.55 -6.95 -13.78
C ILE A 177 -11.29 -6.93 -15.29
N SER A 178 -12.13 -6.20 -16.03
CA SER A 178 -11.95 -6.10 -17.49
C SER A 178 -10.63 -5.41 -17.86
N GLU A 179 -10.12 -5.67 -19.06
CA GLU A 179 -8.87 -5.07 -19.54
C GLU A 179 -8.96 -3.53 -19.56
N GLU A 180 -10.12 -2.97 -19.93
CA GLU A 180 -10.37 -1.53 -19.95
C GLU A 180 -10.27 -0.95 -18.52
N LYS A 181 -10.90 -1.62 -17.54
CA LYS A 181 -10.84 -1.21 -16.14
C LYS A 181 -9.41 -1.29 -15.60
N TYR A 182 -8.69 -2.37 -15.92
CA TYR A 182 -7.27 -2.51 -15.54
C TYR A 182 -6.41 -1.37 -16.12
N ILE A 183 -6.55 -1.06 -17.40
CA ILE A 183 -5.81 0.04 -18.06
C ILE A 183 -6.09 1.38 -17.36
N GLU A 184 -7.35 1.63 -17.03
CA GLU A 184 -7.72 2.85 -16.30
C GLU A 184 -7.10 2.89 -14.89
N MET A 185 -7.15 1.77 -14.14
CA MET A 185 -6.48 1.67 -12.84
C MET A 185 -4.98 1.92 -12.96
N HIS A 186 -4.31 1.30 -13.94
CA HIS A 186 -2.88 1.51 -14.19
C HIS A 186 -2.54 2.99 -14.46
N LYS A 187 -3.33 3.69 -15.29
CA LYS A 187 -3.16 5.13 -15.52
C LYS A 187 -3.29 5.94 -14.25
N ARG A 188 -4.23 5.57 -13.38
CA ARG A 188 -4.45 6.25 -12.10
C ARG A 188 -3.34 5.96 -11.09
N VAL A 189 -2.82 4.73 -11.05
CA VAL A 189 -1.61 4.41 -10.26
C VAL A 189 -0.46 5.35 -10.63
N LYS A 190 -0.22 5.57 -11.91
CA LYS A 190 0.81 6.51 -12.37
C LYS A 190 0.55 7.96 -11.93
N LYS A 191 -0.71 8.40 -11.95
CA LYS A 191 -1.08 9.76 -11.51
C LYS A 191 -0.89 9.99 -10.02
N VAL A 192 -1.19 8.98 -9.19
CA VAL A 192 -1.09 9.13 -7.73
C VAL A 192 0.34 9.03 -7.20
N GLN A 193 1.31 8.56 -7.99
CA GLN A 193 2.72 8.43 -7.58
C GLN A 193 3.25 9.69 -6.91
N GLN A 194 2.94 10.88 -7.45
CA GLN A 194 3.41 12.16 -6.92
C GLN A 194 3.06 12.36 -5.44
N HIS A 195 1.92 11.82 -4.98
CA HIS A 195 1.44 11.97 -3.60
C HIS A 195 2.23 11.13 -2.59
N PHE A 196 3.04 10.20 -3.07
CA PHE A 196 3.88 9.31 -2.27
C PHE A 196 5.36 9.64 -2.34
N LEU A 197 5.74 10.68 -3.10
CA LEU A 197 7.12 11.10 -3.27
C LEU A 197 7.54 12.11 -2.21
N TRP A 198 8.77 11.93 -1.69
CA TRP A 198 9.40 12.86 -0.77
C TRP A 198 10.50 13.64 -1.50
N HIS A 199 10.30 14.95 -1.65
CA HIS A 199 11.28 15.85 -2.26
C HIS A 199 12.14 16.54 -1.20
N SER A 200 13.38 16.89 -1.54
CA SER A 200 14.29 17.66 -0.65
C SER A 200 13.76 19.05 -0.36
N LYS A 201 13.05 19.64 -1.32
CA LYS A 201 12.22 20.85 -1.15
C LYS A 201 10.79 20.42 -1.48
N PRO A 202 9.81 20.68 -0.58
CA PRO A 202 8.44 20.27 -0.81
C PRO A 202 7.90 20.79 -2.15
N GLU A 203 7.32 19.88 -2.92
CA GLU A 203 6.64 20.18 -4.18
C GLU A 203 5.13 20.04 -4.01
N LYS A 204 4.37 20.81 -4.77
CA LYS A 204 2.92 20.82 -4.66
C LYS A 204 2.33 19.41 -4.83
N TYR A 205 1.53 18.99 -3.85
CA TYR A 205 0.87 17.68 -3.77
C TYR A 205 1.80 16.49 -3.53
N ASP A 206 3.07 16.69 -3.16
CA ASP A 206 3.93 15.61 -2.70
C ASP A 206 3.53 15.08 -1.32
N LEU A 207 4.24 14.09 -0.81
CA LEU A 207 3.98 13.45 0.47
C LEU A 207 3.91 14.45 1.64
N PHE A 208 4.76 15.49 1.62
CA PHE A 208 4.74 16.53 2.66
C PHE A 208 3.42 17.32 2.65
N HIS A 209 3.00 17.79 1.47
CA HIS A 209 1.74 18.54 1.33
C HIS A 209 0.51 17.68 1.63
N MET A 210 0.52 16.41 1.18
CA MET A 210 -0.58 15.47 1.47
C MET A 210 -0.71 15.24 2.98
N THR A 211 0.41 15.04 3.68
CA THR A 211 0.43 14.88 5.14
C THR A 211 -0.15 16.12 5.84
N LEU A 212 0.33 17.32 5.47
CA LEU A 212 -0.19 18.57 6.06
C LEU A 212 -1.68 18.74 5.76
N HIS A 213 -2.13 18.42 4.55
CA HIS A 213 -3.55 18.51 4.18
C HIS A 213 -4.40 17.58 5.05
N SER A 214 -3.98 16.30 5.24
CA SER A 214 -4.72 15.34 6.06
C SER A 214 -4.81 15.79 7.52
N VAL A 215 -3.72 16.32 8.09
CA VAL A 215 -3.73 16.88 9.45
C VAL A 215 -4.69 18.08 9.54
N TRP A 216 -4.63 18.99 8.57
CA TRP A 216 -5.48 20.17 8.53
C TRP A 216 -6.97 19.79 8.35
N TYR A 217 -7.26 18.87 7.43
CA TYR A 217 -8.60 18.36 7.18
C TYR A 217 -9.23 17.80 8.47
N ASN A 218 -8.55 16.87 9.13
CA ASN A 218 -9.04 16.26 10.37
C ASN A 218 -9.18 17.28 11.51
N ARG A 219 -8.36 18.33 11.55
CA ARG A 219 -8.47 19.39 12.54
C ARG A 219 -9.75 20.23 12.35
N ILE A 220 -10.06 20.61 11.11
CA ILE A 220 -11.23 21.47 10.82
C ILE A 220 -12.53 20.73 11.07
N PHE A 221 -12.66 19.52 10.63
CA PHE A 221 -13.89 18.73 10.81
C PHE A 221 -14.13 18.31 12.27
N ARG A 222 -13.15 18.50 13.16
CA ARG A 222 -13.30 18.30 14.61
C ARG A 222 -13.82 19.51 15.36
N ILE A 223 -13.68 20.70 14.81
CA ILE A 223 -14.24 21.91 15.43
C ILE A 223 -15.74 21.82 15.24
N ARG A 224 -16.45 21.18 16.22
CA ARG A 224 -17.89 21.36 16.35
C ARG A 224 -18.09 22.83 16.64
N PRO A 225 -18.92 23.57 15.89
CA PRO A 225 -19.34 24.89 16.32
C PRO A 225 -20.01 24.75 17.70
N ALA A 226 -19.60 25.58 18.64
CA ALA A 226 -20.14 25.65 19.98
C ALA A 226 -21.64 26.03 19.94
#